data_9d69a379fca47bd859038efead9aea5c
#
_entry.id   9d69a379fca47bd859038efead9aea5c
#
_cell.length_a   1.000
_cell.length_b   1.000
_cell.length_c   1.000
_cell.angle_alpha   90.00
_cell.angle_beta   90.00
_cell.angle_gamma   90.00
#
_symmetry.space_group_name_H-M   'P 1'
#
loop_
_entity.id
_entity.type
_entity.pdbx_description
1 polymer ?
#
loop_
_entity_poly.entity_id
_entity_poly.type
_entity_poly.pdbx_seq_one_letter_code
_entity_poly.pdbx_strand_id
1 'polypeptide(L)'
;MAQEIRRATAVLAVTQVIGWGSTFYLPGVISRTMATDIGVSPEFIFGGVTIMLVVSGLISPALGRLLDRHGAAPFLTLGSLLTGVSIGLLALVAGPVSYALVWLALGFSTTLALTLPSFTAIAQLAGHNARQSMIVLMLITGLASSVAWPITVWLEALMGWRWMCVLYAAVNVLVCAPLHGWALPRRRAMGGGAGSGTAAPPVVRPSGFRPVVLAMMAAFACSGFVSWGLSLHIVELLRDVGMSPSLALTLGSAMGALQVFARLIEFLLGRRVSPIGSAVFAAVVMTLSFVLIGATKGSVAGATAFILIYSVGSGLLGVTRVALPLWVFGSAIYGSYLGKIAPVQNVSFAVAPLVFSIVTERFGVSAGIVMAGVLAALAAVAMAVIGLIVRRHRADA
;
A
#
# COMPACT_ATOMS: atom_id res chain seq x y z
N MET A 1 -25.03 -8.94 10.00
CA MET A 1 -24.08 -9.04 8.85
C MET A 1 -23.72 -7.68 8.24
N ALA A 2 -24.63 -6.90 7.65
CA ALA A 2 -24.25 -5.57 7.09
C ALA A 2 -23.71 -4.57 8.12
N GLN A 3 -24.21 -4.58 9.34
CA GLN A 3 -23.73 -3.72 10.44
C GLN A 3 -22.36 -4.15 10.96
N GLU A 4 -22.09 -5.44 11.04
CA GLU A 4 -20.77 -5.98 11.43
C GLU A 4 -19.70 -5.64 10.41
N ILE A 5 -20.00 -5.77 9.11
CA ILE A 5 -19.08 -5.38 8.03
C ILE A 5 -18.77 -3.88 8.11
N ARG A 6 -19.79 -3.04 8.29
CA ARG A 6 -19.60 -1.59 8.44
C ARG A 6 -18.76 -1.24 9.67
N ARG A 7 -19.06 -1.88 10.82
CA ARG A 7 -18.27 -1.70 12.05
C ARG A 7 -16.82 -2.12 11.86
N ALA A 8 -16.58 -3.31 11.31
CA ALA A 8 -15.23 -3.80 11.03
C ALA A 8 -14.46 -2.89 10.06
N THR A 9 -15.10 -2.45 8.97
CA THR A 9 -14.48 -1.53 8.00
C THR A 9 -14.15 -0.18 8.64
N ALA A 10 -15.04 0.37 9.46
CA ALA A 10 -14.80 1.64 10.15
C ALA A 10 -13.64 1.53 11.16
N VAL A 11 -13.62 0.46 11.96
CA VAL A 11 -12.53 0.21 12.92
C VAL A 11 -11.20 0.04 12.18
N LEU A 12 -11.16 -0.77 11.12
CA LEU A 12 -9.95 -0.94 10.33
C LEU A 12 -9.52 0.37 9.67
N ALA A 13 -10.44 1.20 9.19
CA ALA A 13 -10.11 2.49 8.61
C ALA A 13 -9.41 3.40 9.63
N VAL A 14 -9.93 3.52 10.84
CA VAL A 14 -9.33 4.32 11.91
C VAL A 14 -7.97 3.76 12.32
N THR A 15 -7.90 2.46 12.61
CA THR A 15 -6.67 1.84 13.09
C THR A 15 -5.57 1.80 12.03
N GLN A 16 -5.93 1.71 10.74
CA GLN A 16 -4.98 1.82 9.63
C GLN A 16 -4.42 3.24 9.48
N VAL A 17 -5.24 4.29 9.62
CA VAL A 17 -4.75 5.68 9.60
C VAL A 17 -3.77 5.92 10.74
N ILE A 18 -4.10 5.46 11.96
CA ILE A 18 -3.22 5.55 13.13
C ILE A 18 -1.92 4.75 12.89
N GLY A 19 -2.05 3.51 12.45
CA GLY A 19 -0.91 2.61 12.24
C GLY A 19 0.06 3.13 11.18
N TRP A 20 -0.42 3.53 10.00
CA TRP A 20 0.42 4.12 8.96
C TRP A 20 1.01 5.47 9.40
N GLY A 21 0.22 6.29 10.08
CA GLY A 21 0.65 7.60 10.59
C GLY A 21 1.77 7.49 11.61
N SER A 22 1.62 6.61 12.57
CA SER A 22 2.59 6.41 13.67
C SER A 22 3.81 5.55 13.30
N THR A 23 3.87 5.00 12.07
CA THR A 23 4.99 4.15 11.61
C THR A 23 5.58 4.68 10.30
N PHE A 24 4.98 4.33 9.16
CA PHE A 24 5.50 4.62 7.83
C PHE A 24 5.67 6.13 7.56
N TYR A 25 4.70 6.95 7.98
CA TYR A 25 4.74 8.40 7.74
C TYR A 25 5.55 9.18 8.80
N LEU A 26 5.89 8.55 9.90
CA LEU A 26 6.60 9.15 11.02
C LEU A 26 7.97 9.75 10.62
N PRO A 27 8.87 9.05 9.90
CA PRO A 27 10.15 9.59 9.48
C PRO A 27 10.06 10.87 8.63
N GLY A 28 8.98 11.04 7.88
CA GLY A 28 8.75 12.24 7.08
C GLY A 28 8.69 13.54 7.90
N VAL A 29 8.39 13.44 9.18
CA VAL A 29 8.33 14.60 10.09
C VAL A 29 9.56 14.68 10.97
N ILE A 30 9.93 13.57 11.66
CA ILE A 30 10.94 13.60 12.72
C ILE A 30 12.36 13.30 12.25
N SER A 31 12.60 13.09 10.94
CA SER A 31 13.91 12.66 10.47
C SER A 31 15.05 13.57 10.86
N ARG A 32 14.87 14.90 10.80
CA ARG A 32 15.92 15.86 11.13
C ARG A 32 16.20 15.92 12.64
N THR A 33 15.16 16.03 13.46
CA THR A 33 15.27 16.09 14.91
C THR A 33 15.86 14.82 15.50
N MET A 34 15.36 13.66 15.03
CA MET A 34 15.90 12.37 15.46
C MET A 34 17.33 12.15 14.98
N ALA A 35 17.66 12.48 13.73
CA ALA A 35 19.01 12.33 13.18
C ALA A 35 20.05 13.11 14.00
N THR A 36 19.72 14.35 14.38
CA THR A 36 20.58 15.17 15.24
C THR A 36 20.79 14.54 16.61
N ASP A 37 19.71 14.02 17.22
CA ASP A 37 19.76 13.42 18.57
C ASP A 37 20.57 12.13 18.64
N ILE A 38 20.53 11.29 17.61
CA ILE A 38 21.23 9.98 17.61
C ILE A 38 22.51 9.97 16.79
N GLY A 39 22.92 11.13 16.25
CA GLY A 39 24.21 11.29 15.56
C GLY A 39 24.30 10.58 14.21
N VAL A 40 23.23 10.59 13.41
CA VAL A 40 23.19 9.99 12.07
C VAL A 40 22.68 11.00 11.03
N SER A 41 22.73 10.63 9.74
CA SER A 41 22.13 11.47 8.69
C SER A 41 20.60 11.31 8.64
N PRO A 42 19.86 12.33 8.16
CA PRO A 42 18.40 12.21 7.95
C PRO A 42 18.04 11.06 6.97
N GLU A 43 18.87 10.78 5.99
CA GLU A 43 18.69 9.66 5.03
C GLU A 43 18.73 8.32 5.74
N PHE A 44 19.59 8.16 6.76
CA PHE A 44 19.65 6.94 7.58
C PHE A 44 18.31 6.70 8.29
N ILE A 45 17.62 7.74 8.74
CA ILE A 45 16.30 7.63 9.39
C ILE A 45 15.27 7.05 8.40
N PHE A 46 15.29 7.44 7.13
CA PHE A 46 14.42 6.84 6.11
C PHE A 46 14.77 5.36 5.82
N GLY A 47 16.01 4.94 6.07
CA GLY A 47 16.41 3.54 6.01
C GLY A 47 15.57 2.61 6.90
N GLY A 48 15.02 3.12 7.99
CA GLY A 48 14.07 2.39 8.84
C GLY A 48 12.84 1.91 8.08
N VAL A 49 12.26 2.74 7.21
CA VAL A 49 11.12 2.35 6.36
C VAL A 49 11.51 1.22 5.40
N THR A 50 12.72 1.28 4.84
CA THR A 50 13.25 0.20 3.99
C THR A 50 13.35 -1.12 4.77
N ILE A 51 13.90 -1.10 5.98
CA ILE A 51 13.96 -2.26 6.87
C ILE A 51 12.55 -2.80 7.12
N MET A 52 11.61 -1.94 7.48
CA MET A 52 10.21 -2.30 7.74
C MET A 52 9.58 -3.02 6.54
N LEU A 53 9.74 -2.50 5.32
CA LEU A 53 9.16 -3.07 4.10
C LEU A 53 9.81 -4.42 3.74
N VAL A 54 11.12 -4.55 3.89
CA VAL A 54 11.85 -5.81 3.63
C VAL A 54 11.39 -6.89 4.62
N VAL A 55 11.38 -6.59 5.92
CA VAL A 55 10.93 -7.53 6.96
C VAL A 55 9.47 -7.93 6.71
N SER A 56 8.61 -6.96 6.39
CA SER A 56 7.22 -7.23 6.04
C SER A 56 7.11 -8.16 4.83
N GLY A 57 7.90 -7.94 3.80
CA GLY A 57 7.96 -8.83 2.63
C GLY A 57 8.32 -10.27 3.01
N LEU A 58 9.38 -10.45 3.79
CA LEU A 58 9.87 -11.77 4.20
C LEU A 58 8.86 -12.57 5.03
N ILE A 59 8.11 -11.90 5.91
CA ILE A 59 7.16 -12.52 6.84
C ILE A 59 5.79 -12.77 6.20
N SER A 60 5.39 -11.94 5.25
CA SER A 60 4.05 -11.97 4.63
C SER A 60 3.60 -13.34 4.11
N PRO A 61 4.46 -14.20 3.49
CA PRO A 61 4.02 -15.50 3.01
C PRO A 61 3.62 -16.46 4.13
N ALA A 62 4.33 -16.43 5.26
CA ALA A 62 3.99 -17.24 6.44
C ALA A 62 2.72 -16.71 7.12
N LEU A 63 2.67 -15.39 7.32
CA LEU A 63 1.52 -14.73 7.93
C LEU A 63 0.24 -14.94 7.11
N GLY A 64 0.30 -14.84 5.77
CA GLY A 64 -0.87 -15.04 4.92
C GLY A 64 -1.53 -16.41 5.13
N ARG A 65 -0.71 -17.48 5.26
CA ARG A 65 -1.22 -18.83 5.58
C ARG A 65 -1.85 -18.92 6.97
N LEU A 66 -1.25 -18.24 7.95
CA LEU A 66 -1.78 -18.18 9.31
C LEU A 66 -3.11 -17.43 9.37
N LEU A 67 -3.23 -16.32 8.64
CA LEU A 67 -4.46 -15.53 8.54
C LEU A 67 -5.61 -16.35 7.94
N ASP A 68 -5.35 -17.15 6.91
CA ASP A 68 -6.36 -18.00 6.30
C ASP A 68 -6.79 -19.14 7.26
N ARG A 69 -5.88 -19.63 8.10
CA ARG A 69 -6.16 -20.72 9.05
C ARG A 69 -6.86 -20.25 10.32
N HIS A 70 -6.39 -19.14 10.91
CA HIS A 70 -6.81 -18.72 12.24
C HIS A 70 -7.69 -17.46 12.24
N GLY A 71 -7.86 -16.81 11.07
CA GLY A 71 -8.54 -15.53 10.94
C GLY A 71 -7.62 -14.34 11.24
N ALA A 72 -8.02 -13.14 10.83
CA ALA A 72 -7.16 -11.96 10.92
C ALA A 72 -7.20 -11.25 12.29
N ALA A 73 -8.31 -11.34 13.04
CA ALA A 73 -8.52 -10.59 14.27
C ALA A 73 -7.42 -10.78 15.34
N PRO A 74 -6.97 -12.01 15.68
CA PRO A 74 -5.93 -12.17 16.70
C PRO A 74 -4.58 -11.58 16.26
N PHE A 75 -4.26 -11.65 14.97
CA PHE A 75 -3.02 -11.08 14.44
C PHE A 75 -3.04 -9.56 14.45
N LEU A 76 -4.16 -8.93 14.07
CA LEU A 76 -4.34 -7.48 14.14
C LEU A 76 -4.21 -6.97 15.58
N THR A 77 -4.81 -7.67 16.54
CA THR A 77 -4.70 -7.31 17.96
C THR A 77 -3.26 -7.43 18.45
N LEU A 78 -2.61 -8.58 18.23
CA LEU A 78 -1.21 -8.80 18.61
C LEU A 78 -0.28 -7.82 17.90
N GLY A 79 -0.50 -7.60 16.61
CA GLY A 79 0.27 -6.67 15.80
C GLY A 79 0.19 -5.24 16.34
N SER A 80 -0.99 -4.76 16.74
CA SER A 80 -1.14 -3.42 17.33
C SER A 80 -0.44 -3.31 18.68
N LEU A 81 -0.50 -4.33 19.53
CA LEU A 81 0.24 -4.36 20.79
C LEU A 81 1.75 -4.28 20.54
N LEU A 82 2.26 -5.13 19.65
CA LEU A 82 3.69 -5.16 19.32
C LEU A 82 4.14 -3.88 18.63
N THR A 83 3.30 -3.28 17.76
CA THR A 83 3.59 -1.99 17.13
C THR A 83 3.69 -0.89 18.18
N GLY A 84 2.76 -0.85 19.13
CA GLY A 84 2.84 0.10 20.24
C GLY A 84 4.12 -0.07 21.07
N VAL A 85 4.46 -1.31 21.45
CA VAL A 85 5.72 -1.59 22.16
C VAL A 85 6.93 -1.13 21.33
N SER A 86 6.97 -1.44 20.04
CA SER A 86 8.08 -1.07 19.15
C SER A 86 8.21 0.45 18.99
N ILE A 87 7.10 1.19 18.87
CA ILE A 87 7.11 2.66 18.83
C ILE A 87 7.58 3.22 20.19
N GLY A 88 7.16 2.62 21.31
CA GLY A 88 7.66 2.99 22.64
C GLY A 88 9.18 2.80 22.78
N LEU A 89 9.71 1.70 22.24
CA LEU A 89 11.16 1.47 22.19
C LEU A 89 11.88 2.49 21.29
N LEU A 90 11.23 3.03 20.26
CA LEU A 90 11.79 4.09 19.43
C LEU A 90 12.11 5.34 20.25
N ALA A 91 11.32 5.65 21.29
CA ALA A 91 11.61 6.76 22.21
C ALA A 91 12.91 6.59 23.01
N LEU A 92 13.41 5.35 23.15
CA LEU A 92 14.62 5.01 23.91
C LEU A 92 15.87 4.86 23.01
N VAL A 93 15.73 5.07 21.71
CA VAL A 93 16.84 4.94 20.77
C VAL A 93 17.94 5.98 21.07
N ALA A 94 19.18 5.48 21.16
CA ALA A 94 20.37 6.28 21.48
C ALA A 94 21.44 6.23 20.39
N GLY A 95 21.23 5.49 19.29
CA GLY A 95 22.22 5.37 18.21
C GLY A 95 21.74 4.48 17.05
N PRO A 96 22.57 4.33 16.01
CA PRO A 96 22.17 3.69 14.74
C PRO A 96 21.78 2.22 14.92
N VAL A 97 22.47 1.47 15.79
CA VAL A 97 22.18 0.05 15.99
C VAL A 97 20.83 -0.15 16.68
N SER A 98 20.57 0.58 17.77
CA SER A 98 19.28 0.52 18.47
C SER A 98 18.14 0.97 17.56
N TYR A 99 18.36 1.98 16.70
CA TYR A 99 17.41 2.41 15.69
C TYR A 99 17.06 1.28 14.73
N ALA A 100 18.06 0.62 14.14
CA ALA A 100 17.85 -0.47 13.19
C ALA A 100 17.10 -1.65 13.82
N LEU A 101 17.44 -2.03 15.07
CA LEU A 101 16.76 -3.10 15.80
C LEU A 101 15.29 -2.78 16.06
N VAL A 102 14.96 -1.55 16.44
CA VAL A 102 13.56 -1.12 16.61
C VAL A 102 12.80 -1.17 15.29
N TRP A 103 13.42 -0.78 14.17
CA TRP A 103 12.76 -0.87 12.86
C TRP A 103 12.60 -2.31 12.36
N LEU A 104 13.46 -3.24 12.75
CA LEU A 104 13.23 -4.68 12.55
C LEU A 104 11.97 -5.13 13.31
N ALA A 105 11.83 -4.73 14.59
CA ALA A 105 10.64 -5.02 15.38
C ALA A 105 9.39 -4.36 14.81
N LEU A 106 9.48 -3.11 14.35
CA LEU A 106 8.41 -2.42 13.64
C LEU A 106 8.02 -3.15 12.35
N GLY A 107 8.98 -3.63 11.56
CA GLY A 107 8.73 -4.41 10.36
C GLY A 107 7.93 -5.68 10.64
N PHE A 108 8.29 -6.40 11.71
CA PHE A 108 7.56 -7.56 12.18
C PHE A 108 6.13 -7.19 12.62
N SER A 109 6.01 -6.25 13.54
CA SER A 109 4.74 -5.90 14.18
C SER A 109 3.74 -5.27 13.20
N THR A 110 4.19 -4.36 12.33
CA THR A 110 3.34 -3.71 11.33
C THR A 110 2.86 -4.70 10.26
N THR A 111 3.62 -5.75 9.96
CA THR A 111 3.15 -6.83 9.08
C THR A 111 1.91 -7.52 9.65
N LEU A 112 1.84 -7.66 10.99
CA LEU A 112 0.68 -8.23 11.67
C LEU A 112 -0.49 -7.24 11.83
N ALA A 113 -0.24 -5.92 11.75
CA ALA A 113 -1.23 -4.89 12.08
C ALA A 113 -1.77 -4.11 10.88
N LEU A 114 -1.04 -4.05 9.75
CA LEU A 114 -1.39 -3.15 8.66
C LEU A 114 -2.09 -3.86 7.49
N THR A 115 -1.57 -3.70 6.28
CA THR A 115 -2.25 -4.01 5.02
C THR A 115 -2.75 -5.45 4.90
N LEU A 116 -1.83 -6.42 5.05
CA LEU A 116 -2.14 -7.83 4.78
C LEU A 116 -3.27 -8.38 5.66
N PRO A 117 -3.21 -8.27 7.02
CA PRO A 117 -4.29 -8.78 7.84
C PRO A 117 -5.58 -7.96 7.75
N SER A 118 -5.52 -6.65 7.51
CA SER A 118 -6.70 -5.80 7.37
C SER A 118 -7.52 -6.14 6.14
N PHE A 119 -6.88 -6.30 4.99
CA PHE A 119 -7.59 -6.70 3.77
C PHE A 119 -8.05 -8.17 3.84
N THR A 120 -7.29 -9.04 4.52
CA THR A 120 -7.72 -10.42 4.77
C THR A 120 -8.95 -10.45 5.68
N ALA A 121 -9.02 -9.62 6.73
CA ALA A 121 -10.21 -9.49 7.55
C ALA A 121 -11.44 -9.08 6.73
N ILE A 122 -11.31 -8.06 5.89
CA ILE A 122 -12.40 -7.63 4.98
C ILE A 122 -12.80 -8.76 4.03
N ALA A 123 -11.83 -9.47 3.43
CA ALA A 123 -12.10 -10.59 2.53
C ALA A 123 -12.89 -11.71 3.22
N GLN A 124 -12.54 -12.01 4.47
CA GLN A 124 -13.20 -13.04 5.28
C GLN A 124 -14.61 -12.65 5.74
N LEU A 125 -14.86 -11.35 6.00
CA LEU A 125 -16.11 -10.85 6.58
C LEU A 125 -17.14 -10.43 5.54
N ALA A 126 -16.72 -9.77 4.47
CA ALA A 126 -17.61 -9.02 3.60
C ALA A 126 -18.14 -9.81 2.40
N GLY A 127 -17.64 -11.05 2.15
CA GLY A 127 -18.13 -11.92 1.08
C GLY A 127 -18.17 -11.20 -0.28
N HIS A 128 -19.34 -11.15 -0.91
CA HIS A 128 -19.53 -10.49 -2.21
C HIS A 128 -19.35 -8.94 -2.18
N ASN A 129 -19.43 -8.31 -1.00
CA ASN A 129 -19.21 -6.88 -0.82
C ASN A 129 -17.75 -6.54 -0.46
N ALA A 130 -16.87 -7.53 -0.37
CA ALA A 130 -15.49 -7.33 0.09
C ALA A 130 -14.73 -6.31 -0.77
N ARG A 131 -14.90 -6.32 -2.10
CA ARG A 131 -14.27 -5.33 -2.99
C ARG A 131 -14.65 -3.90 -2.61
N GLN A 132 -15.94 -3.63 -2.41
CA GLN A 132 -16.39 -2.28 -2.04
C GLN A 132 -15.83 -1.85 -0.68
N SER A 133 -15.87 -2.74 0.31
CA SER A 133 -15.30 -2.47 1.63
C SER A 133 -13.78 -2.24 1.57
N MET A 134 -13.05 -2.96 0.71
CA MET A 134 -11.63 -2.73 0.47
C MET A 134 -11.36 -1.35 -0.15
N ILE A 135 -12.18 -0.92 -1.12
CA ILE A 135 -12.04 0.40 -1.73
C ILE A 135 -12.28 1.50 -0.68
N VAL A 136 -13.33 1.35 0.15
CA VAL A 136 -13.60 2.29 1.26
C VAL A 136 -12.42 2.36 2.21
N LEU A 137 -11.87 1.22 2.61
CA LEU A 137 -10.68 1.18 3.46
C LEU A 137 -9.51 1.91 2.81
N MET A 138 -9.27 1.70 1.51
CA MET A 138 -8.19 2.37 0.77
C MET A 138 -8.42 3.87 0.56
N LEU A 139 -9.66 4.32 0.40
CA LEU A 139 -9.98 5.75 0.34
C LEU A 139 -9.58 6.45 1.63
N ILE A 140 -9.95 5.87 2.77
CA ILE A 140 -9.67 6.45 4.09
C ILE A 140 -8.17 6.35 4.42
N THR A 141 -7.54 5.20 4.19
CA THR A 141 -6.10 5.03 4.42
C THR A 141 -5.25 5.87 3.46
N GLY A 142 -5.77 6.20 2.28
CA GLY A 142 -5.13 7.14 1.36
C GLY A 142 -5.01 8.56 1.91
N LEU A 143 -5.81 8.92 2.92
CA LEU A 143 -5.74 10.20 3.62
C LEU A 143 -4.84 10.15 4.86
N ALA A 144 -4.22 9.00 5.15
CA ALA A 144 -3.44 8.82 6.37
C ALA A 144 -2.30 9.83 6.51
N SER A 145 -1.56 10.14 5.44
CA SER A 145 -0.51 11.15 5.48
C SER A 145 -1.06 12.56 5.73
N SER A 146 -2.18 12.90 5.09
CA SER A 146 -2.83 14.22 5.24
C SER A 146 -3.33 14.46 6.65
N VAL A 147 -3.70 13.40 7.38
CA VAL A 147 -4.13 13.48 8.78
C VAL A 147 -2.93 13.38 9.73
N ALA A 148 -2.04 12.42 9.48
CA ALA A 148 -0.94 12.12 10.39
C ALA A 148 0.13 13.22 10.42
N TRP A 149 0.51 13.79 9.28
CA TRP A 149 1.59 14.78 9.25
C TRP A 149 1.30 16.05 10.07
N PRO A 150 0.15 16.73 9.91
CA PRO A 150 -0.15 17.88 10.77
C PRO A 150 -0.19 17.53 12.26
N ILE A 151 -0.78 16.38 12.60
CA ILE A 151 -0.85 15.91 13.98
C ILE A 151 0.56 15.62 14.53
N THR A 152 1.40 14.94 13.74
CA THR A 152 2.78 14.62 14.15
C THR A 152 3.63 15.87 14.33
N VAL A 153 3.55 16.85 13.41
CA VAL A 153 4.26 18.14 13.52
C VAL A 153 3.81 18.88 14.78
N TRP A 154 2.51 18.95 15.02
CA TRP A 154 1.96 19.62 16.20
C TRP A 154 2.41 18.94 17.51
N LEU A 155 2.35 17.61 17.59
CA LEU A 155 2.79 16.84 18.76
C LEU A 155 4.29 16.96 18.98
N GLU A 156 5.10 16.90 17.91
CA GLU A 156 6.54 17.06 18.00
C GLU A 156 6.92 18.45 18.57
N ALA A 157 6.28 19.51 18.08
CA ALA A 157 6.49 20.86 18.59
C ALA A 157 6.06 21.03 20.05
N LEU A 158 5.02 20.31 20.50
CA LEU A 158 4.48 20.42 21.85
C LEU A 158 5.32 19.65 22.89
N MET A 159 5.77 18.44 22.58
CA MET A 159 6.36 17.53 23.57
C MET A 159 7.68 16.87 23.13
N GLY A 160 8.15 17.17 21.93
CA GLY A 160 9.32 16.52 21.33
C GLY A 160 9.04 15.10 20.81
N TRP A 161 9.90 14.64 19.91
CA TRP A 161 9.69 13.38 19.21
C TRP A 161 9.65 12.14 20.11
N ARG A 162 10.39 12.13 21.23
CA ARG A 162 10.41 10.96 22.17
C ARG A 162 9.06 10.78 22.86
N TRP A 163 8.51 11.82 23.46
CA TRP A 163 7.20 11.77 24.12
C TRP A 163 6.05 11.57 23.13
N MET A 164 6.19 12.10 21.93
CA MET A 164 5.25 11.82 20.85
C MET A 164 5.26 10.32 20.48
N CYS A 165 6.42 9.66 20.42
CA CYS A 165 6.50 8.20 20.24
C CYS A 165 5.82 7.46 21.39
N VAL A 166 5.99 7.88 22.64
CA VAL A 166 5.29 7.28 23.80
C VAL A 166 3.77 7.44 23.65
N LEU A 167 3.29 8.60 23.23
CA LEU A 167 1.87 8.81 22.97
C LEU A 167 1.35 7.91 21.84
N TYR A 168 2.05 7.79 20.73
CA TYR A 168 1.68 6.87 19.64
C TYR A 168 1.73 5.40 20.08
N ALA A 169 2.67 5.02 20.94
CA ALA A 169 2.71 3.71 21.56
C ALA A 169 1.44 3.46 22.38
N ALA A 170 1.08 4.40 23.26
CA ALA A 170 -0.14 4.32 24.07
C ALA A 170 -1.40 4.22 23.20
N VAL A 171 -1.51 4.99 22.12
CA VAL A 171 -2.66 4.93 21.20
C VAL A 171 -2.74 3.55 20.50
N ASN A 172 -1.62 2.97 20.06
CA ASN A 172 -1.64 1.65 19.46
C ASN A 172 -2.04 0.55 20.45
N VAL A 173 -1.56 0.62 21.69
CA VAL A 173 -1.86 -0.37 22.75
C VAL A 173 -3.28 -0.19 23.30
N LEU A 174 -3.67 1.04 23.63
CA LEU A 174 -4.92 1.32 24.36
C LEU A 174 -6.13 1.56 23.48
N VAL A 175 -5.92 1.91 22.20
CA VAL A 175 -7.01 2.17 21.25
C VAL A 175 -7.03 1.12 20.15
N CYS A 176 -5.94 0.97 19.36
CA CYS A 176 -5.96 0.08 18.20
C CYS A 176 -6.12 -1.40 18.59
N ALA A 177 -5.36 -1.88 19.58
CA ALA A 177 -5.43 -3.28 19.97
C ALA A 177 -6.79 -3.70 20.57
N PRO A 178 -7.41 -2.94 21.50
CA PRO A 178 -8.76 -3.24 21.97
C PRO A 178 -9.82 -3.16 20.87
N LEU A 179 -9.74 -2.16 19.98
CA LEU A 179 -10.66 -2.05 18.84
C LEU A 179 -10.59 -3.27 17.93
N HIS A 180 -9.39 -3.79 17.63
CA HIS A 180 -9.22 -5.02 16.86
C HIS A 180 -9.78 -6.24 17.60
N GLY A 181 -9.51 -6.36 18.89
CA GLY A 181 -9.98 -7.48 19.71
C GLY A 181 -11.50 -7.53 19.91
N TRP A 182 -12.14 -6.35 19.96
CA TRP A 182 -13.58 -6.23 20.21
C TRP A 182 -14.41 -6.16 18.92
N ALA A 183 -13.97 -5.41 17.91
CA ALA A 183 -14.81 -5.11 16.74
C ALA A 183 -14.72 -6.16 15.64
N LEU A 184 -13.64 -6.95 15.62
CA LEU A 184 -13.43 -7.95 14.60
C LEU A 184 -13.88 -9.32 15.10
N PRO A 185 -14.80 -10.01 14.38
CA PRO A 185 -15.24 -11.33 14.78
C PRO A 185 -14.11 -12.35 14.69
N ARG A 186 -14.01 -13.19 15.71
CA ARG A 186 -13.09 -14.33 15.72
C ARG A 186 -13.65 -15.46 14.86
N ARG A 187 -12.79 -16.20 14.15
CA ARG A 187 -13.21 -17.29 13.24
C ARG A 187 -14.13 -18.33 13.91
N ARG A 188 -14.00 -18.59 15.21
CA ARG A 188 -14.89 -19.50 15.97
C ARG A 188 -16.34 -19.03 16.04
N ALA A 189 -16.57 -17.71 16.03
CA ALA A 189 -17.91 -17.13 16.00
C ALA A 189 -18.58 -17.22 14.62
N MET A 190 -17.80 -17.51 13.57
CA MET A 190 -18.29 -17.65 12.19
C MET A 190 -18.76 -19.06 11.86
N GLY A 191 -18.92 -19.95 12.86
CA GLY A 191 -19.37 -21.33 12.68
C GLY A 191 -18.30 -22.19 11.98
N GLY A 192 -17.90 -23.31 12.55
CA GLY A 192 -16.85 -24.22 12.05
C GLY A 192 -17.16 -24.98 10.74
N GLY A 193 -18.02 -24.44 9.89
CA GLY A 193 -18.19 -24.81 8.49
C GLY A 193 -17.56 -23.69 7.64
N ALA A 194 -16.89 -24.01 6.57
CA ALA A 194 -16.56 -23.09 5.49
C ALA A 194 -17.76 -22.17 5.31
N GLY A 195 -17.61 -20.85 5.65
CA GLY A 195 -18.72 -19.96 5.91
C GLY A 195 -19.84 -20.11 4.91
N SER A 196 -21.02 -20.41 5.44
CA SER A 196 -22.29 -20.53 4.69
C SER A 196 -22.81 -19.19 4.15
N GLY A 197 -22.01 -18.13 4.21
CA GLY A 197 -22.17 -16.89 3.45
C GLY A 197 -21.23 -16.97 2.27
N THR A 198 -21.68 -17.59 1.17
CA THR A 198 -21.17 -17.49 -0.20
C THR A 198 -19.74 -16.90 -0.32
N ALA A 199 -18.72 -17.68 0.12
CA ALA A 199 -17.35 -17.41 -0.26
C ALA A 199 -17.35 -17.39 -1.80
N ALA A 200 -17.04 -16.24 -2.40
CA ALA A 200 -16.96 -16.18 -3.85
C ALA A 200 -15.94 -17.25 -4.31
N PRO A 201 -16.34 -18.22 -5.12
CA PRO A 201 -15.44 -19.26 -5.56
C PRO A 201 -14.31 -18.64 -6.37
N PRO A 202 -13.12 -19.28 -6.41
CA PRO A 202 -12.03 -18.80 -7.24
C PRO A 202 -12.45 -18.81 -8.71
N VAL A 203 -12.09 -17.75 -9.43
CA VAL A 203 -12.41 -17.63 -10.87
C VAL A 203 -11.50 -18.50 -11.72
N VAL A 204 -10.30 -18.81 -11.22
CA VAL A 204 -9.29 -19.64 -11.89
C VAL A 204 -9.18 -20.98 -11.16
N ARG A 205 -9.07 -22.08 -11.90
CA ARG A 205 -8.81 -23.40 -11.31
C ARG A 205 -7.42 -23.44 -10.65
N PRO A 206 -7.18 -24.27 -9.62
CA PRO A 206 -5.89 -24.34 -8.92
C PRO A 206 -4.68 -24.58 -9.84
N SER A 207 -4.87 -25.31 -10.94
CA SER A 207 -3.82 -25.52 -11.96
C SER A 207 -3.32 -24.23 -12.63
N GLY A 208 -4.18 -23.19 -12.73
CA GLY A 208 -3.84 -21.88 -13.28
C GLY A 208 -3.28 -20.88 -12.27
N PHE A 209 -3.19 -21.21 -10.98
CA PHE A 209 -2.79 -20.25 -9.95
C PHE A 209 -1.33 -19.81 -10.08
N ARG A 210 -0.41 -20.73 -10.37
CA ARG A 210 1.03 -20.40 -10.47
C ARG A 210 1.35 -19.33 -11.52
N PRO A 211 0.93 -19.44 -12.79
CA PRO A 211 1.20 -18.42 -13.79
C PRO A 211 0.51 -17.08 -13.46
N VAL A 212 -0.70 -17.09 -12.89
CA VAL A 212 -1.39 -15.88 -12.48
C VAL A 212 -0.67 -15.18 -11.33
N VAL A 213 -0.17 -15.93 -10.33
CA VAL A 213 0.62 -15.35 -9.23
C VAL A 213 1.89 -14.70 -9.74
N LEU A 214 2.63 -15.36 -10.64
CA LEU A 214 3.85 -14.81 -11.24
C LEU A 214 3.56 -13.54 -12.03
N ALA A 215 2.49 -13.54 -12.83
CA ALA A 215 2.07 -12.35 -13.57
C ALA A 215 1.62 -11.21 -12.62
N MET A 216 0.92 -11.52 -11.52
CA MET A 216 0.58 -10.52 -10.49
C MET A 216 1.81 -9.96 -9.79
N MET A 217 2.80 -10.81 -9.43
CA MET A 217 4.07 -10.37 -8.86
C MET A 217 4.77 -9.38 -9.79
N ALA A 218 4.89 -9.71 -11.08
CA ALA A 218 5.50 -8.84 -12.07
C ALA A 218 4.72 -7.51 -12.23
N ALA A 219 3.40 -7.60 -12.40
CA ALA A 219 2.55 -6.41 -12.58
C ALA A 219 2.59 -5.48 -11.36
N PHE A 220 2.50 -6.03 -10.14
CA PHE A 220 2.48 -5.25 -8.91
C PHE A 220 3.86 -4.70 -8.54
N ALA A 221 4.93 -5.46 -8.82
CA ALA A 221 6.29 -4.96 -8.65
C ALA A 221 6.59 -3.80 -9.60
N CYS A 222 6.35 -3.97 -10.90
CA CYS A 222 6.60 -2.94 -11.90
C CYS A 222 5.75 -1.68 -11.65
N SER A 223 4.43 -1.84 -11.50
CA SER A 223 3.55 -0.69 -11.24
C SER A 223 3.82 -0.03 -9.89
N GLY A 224 4.20 -0.81 -8.91
CA GLY A 224 4.58 -0.33 -7.59
C GLY A 224 5.88 0.44 -7.60
N PHE A 225 6.90 -0.09 -8.26
CA PHE A 225 8.17 0.60 -8.48
C PHE A 225 7.95 2.00 -9.06
N VAL A 226 7.16 2.08 -10.14
CA VAL A 226 6.84 3.36 -10.77
C VAL A 226 6.12 4.28 -9.80
N SER A 227 5.10 3.79 -9.08
CA SER A 227 4.30 4.62 -8.18
C SER A 227 5.12 5.16 -7.00
N TRP A 228 5.98 4.33 -6.39
CA TRP A 228 6.77 4.71 -5.22
C TRP A 228 8.02 5.53 -5.60
N GLY A 229 8.70 5.17 -6.69
CA GLY A 229 9.82 5.93 -7.20
C GLY A 229 9.41 7.33 -7.63
N LEU A 230 8.33 7.44 -8.41
CA LEU A 230 7.86 8.73 -8.90
C LEU A 230 7.30 9.63 -7.79
N SER A 231 6.64 9.06 -6.77
CA SER A 231 6.03 9.85 -5.69
C SER A 231 7.01 10.76 -4.97
N LEU A 232 8.26 10.37 -4.85
CA LEU A 232 9.31 11.18 -4.22
C LEU A 232 10.02 12.12 -5.20
N HIS A 233 10.04 11.80 -6.50
CA HIS A 233 10.80 12.54 -7.51
C HIS A 233 9.93 13.41 -8.41
N ILE A 234 8.60 13.38 -8.24
CA ILE A 234 7.66 14.03 -9.18
C ILE A 234 7.89 15.54 -9.29
N VAL A 235 8.14 16.23 -8.18
CA VAL A 235 8.32 17.68 -8.19
C VAL A 235 9.62 18.07 -8.90
N GLU A 236 10.70 17.32 -8.67
CA GLU A 236 11.99 17.52 -9.36
C GLU A 236 11.85 17.23 -10.84
N LEU A 237 11.23 16.09 -11.20
CA LEU A 237 10.95 15.74 -12.59
C LEU A 237 10.15 16.84 -13.32
N LEU A 238 9.14 17.42 -12.70
CA LEU A 238 8.36 18.51 -13.28
C LEU A 238 9.17 19.79 -13.44
N ARG A 239 10.10 20.09 -12.52
CA ARG A 239 11.03 21.24 -12.65
C ARG A 239 12.02 21.02 -13.79
N ASP A 240 12.56 19.83 -13.93
CA ASP A 240 13.54 19.51 -14.97
C ASP A 240 12.93 19.50 -16.37
N VAL A 241 11.64 19.26 -16.51
CA VAL A 241 10.90 19.45 -17.78
C VAL A 241 10.49 20.93 -18.02
N GLY A 242 10.99 21.88 -17.21
CA GLY A 242 10.83 23.31 -17.44
C GLY A 242 9.66 23.99 -16.73
N MET A 243 9.02 23.34 -15.75
CA MET A 243 7.96 24.00 -14.97
C MET A 243 8.51 24.94 -13.89
N SER A 244 7.75 25.99 -13.61
CA SER A 244 8.04 26.85 -12.46
C SER A 244 7.94 26.06 -11.15
N PRO A 245 8.76 26.37 -10.14
CA PRO A 245 8.77 25.65 -8.86
C PRO A 245 7.38 25.60 -8.18
N SER A 246 6.60 26.68 -8.28
CA SER A 246 5.25 26.78 -7.70
C SER A 246 4.25 25.84 -8.42
N LEU A 247 4.31 25.79 -9.76
CA LEU A 247 3.41 24.91 -10.54
C LEU A 247 3.79 23.44 -10.35
N ALA A 248 5.08 23.09 -10.35
CA ALA A 248 5.56 21.74 -10.08
C ALA A 248 5.12 21.24 -8.71
N LEU A 249 5.21 22.09 -7.68
CA LEU A 249 4.74 21.76 -6.33
C LEU A 249 3.21 21.57 -6.29
N THR A 250 2.46 22.45 -6.94
CA THR A 250 0.99 22.36 -7.02
C THR A 250 0.53 21.06 -7.68
N LEU A 251 1.09 20.73 -8.83
CA LEU A 251 0.75 19.51 -9.57
C LEU A 251 1.19 18.24 -8.83
N GLY A 252 2.39 18.24 -8.26
CA GLY A 252 2.88 17.13 -7.43
C GLY A 252 1.97 16.89 -6.22
N SER A 253 1.53 17.96 -5.55
CA SER A 253 0.60 17.85 -4.42
C SER A 253 -0.79 17.39 -4.85
N ALA A 254 -1.27 17.82 -6.03
CA ALA A 254 -2.57 17.41 -6.56
C ALA A 254 -2.62 15.91 -6.93
N MET A 255 -1.47 15.28 -7.22
CA MET A 255 -1.40 13.86 -7.61
C MET A 255 -2.09 12.94 -6.59
N GLY A 256 -1.87 13.14 -5.30
CA GLY A 256 -2.50 12.34 -4.25
C GLY A 256 -4.03 12.47 -4.24
N ALA A 257 -4.54 13.70 -4.34
CA ALA A 257 -5.98 13.96 -4.40
C ALA A 257 -6.63 13.35 -5.65
N LEU A 258 -5.96 13.44 -6.80
CA LEU A 258 -6.42 12.82 -8.06
C LEU A 258 -6.45 11.29 -7.98
N GLN A 259 -5.48 10.66 -7.30
CA GLN A 259 -5.49 9.22 -7.05
C GLN A 259 -6.69 8.80 -6.18
N VAL A 260 -7.00 9.57 -5.14
CA VAL A 260 -8.18 9.32 -4.29
C VAL A 260 -9.45 9.48 -5.10
N PHE A 261 -9.53 10.51 -5.94
CA PHE A 261 -10.68 10.74 -6.83
C PHE A 261 -10.89 9.59 -7.82
N ALA A 262 -9.82 9.06 -8.42
CA ALA A 262 -9.90 7.89 -9.29
C ALA A 262 -10.46 6.65 -8.57
N ARG A 263 -10.02 6.41 -7.33
CA ARG A 263 -10.57 5.33 -6.47
C ARG A 263 -12.04 5.55 -6.13
N LEU A 264 -12.43 6.80 -5.90
CA LEU A 264 -13.84 7.15 -5.64
C LEU A 264 -14.71 6.85 -6.88
N ILE A 265 -14.25 7.20 -8.08
CA ILE A 265 -14.95 6.84 -9.33
C ILE A 265 -15.10 5.31 -9.44
N GLU A 266 -14.04 4.55 -9.19
CA GLU A 266 -14.11 3.07 -9.20
C GLU A 266 -15.13 2.54 -8.18
N PHE A 267 -15.18 3.14 -6.99
CA PHE A 267 -16.16 2.80 -5.96
C PHE A 267 -17.59 3.06 -6.45
N LEU A 268 -17.85 4.23 -7.06
CA LEU A 268 -19.17 4.61 -7.57
C LEU A 268 -19.61 3.74 -8.76
N LEU A 269 -18.69 3.34 -9.63
CA LEU A 269 -18.96 2.40 -10.71
C LEU A 269 -19.27 0.99 -10.18
N GLY A 270 -18.72 0.63 -9.02
CA GLY A 270 -19.04 -0.56 -8.27
C GLY A 270 -18.92 -1.85 -9.08
N ARG A 271 -20.04 -2.60 -9.18
CA ARG A 271 -20.08 -3.92 -9.85
C ARG A 271 -20.13 -3.82 -11.38
N ARG A 272 -20.30 -2.63 -11.96
CA ARG A 272 -20.37 -2.43 -13.42
C ARG A 272 -19.01 -2.67 -14.10
N VAL A 273 -17.91 -2.55 -13.35
CA VAL A 273 -16.55 -2.74 -13.88
C VAL A 273 -15.94 -4.01 -13.31
N SER A 274 -15.46 -4.90 -14.18
CA SER A 274 -14.77 -6.10 -13.74
C SER A 274 -13.40 -5.78 -13.14
N PRO A 275 -12.93 -6.48 -12.09
CA PRO A 275 -11.62 -6.25 -11.48
C PRO A 275 -10.47 -6.33 -12.48
N ILE A 276 -10.52 -7.30 -13.41
CA ILE A 276 -9.48 -7.44 -14.45
C ILE A 276 -9.57 -6.33 -15.51
N GLY A 277 -10.77 -5.89 -15.85
CA GLY A 277 -10.96 -4.75 -16.79
C GLY A 277 -10.40 -3.47 -16.21
N SER A 278 -10.69 -3.17 -14.92
CA SER A 278 -10.09 -2.04 -14.19
C SER A 278 -8.56 -2.14 -14.14
N ALA A 279 -8.03 -3.33 -13.86
CA ALA A 279 -6.58 -3.56 -13.79
C ALA A 279 -5.85 -3.28 -15.12
N VAL A 280 -6.37 -3.82 -16.23
CA VAL A 280 -5.81 -3.61 -17.56
C VAL A 280 -5.93 -2.16 -17.96
N PHE A 281 -7.11 -1.56 -17.80
CA PHE A 281 -7.33 -0.15 -18.09
C PHE A 281 -6.36 0.75 -17.33
N ALA A 282 -6.22 0.54 -16.01
CA ALA A 282 -5.34 1.34 -15.18
C ALA A 282 -3.86 1.24 -15.58
N ALA A 283 -3.39 0.03 -15.93
CA ALA A 283 -2.01 -0.19 -16.35
C ALA A 283 -1.75 0.43 -17.75
N VAL A 284 -2.71 0.33 -18.68
CA VAL A 284 -2.62 0.99 -20.00
C VAL A 284 -2.60 2.50 -19.85
N VAL A 285 -3.52 3.07 -19.06
CA VAL A 285 -3.59 4.52 -18.81
C VAL A 285 -2.29 5.03 -18.19
N MET A 286 -1.73 4.30 -17.21
CA MET A 286 -0.43 4.64 -16.63
C MET A 286 0.69 4.61 -17.69
N THR A 287 0.71 3.61 -18.57
CA THR A 287 1.69 3.51 -19.66
C THR A 287 1.57 4.68 -20.64
N LEU A 288 0.35 4.99 -21.06
CA LEU A 288 0.07 6.10 -21.97
C LEU A 288 0.49 7.45 -21.40
N SER A 289 0.42 7.65 -20.09
CA SER A 289 0.89 8.88 -19.47
C SER A 289 2.40 9.11 -19.70
N PHE A 290 3.23 8.06 -19.64
CA PHE A 290 4.67 8.16 -19.92
C PHE A 290 4.96 8.39 -21.40
N VAL A 291 4.19 7.81 -22.30
CA VAL A 291 4.29 8.10 -23.75
C VAL A 291 3.97 9.57 -23.99
N LEU A 292 2.93 10.10 -23.34
CA LEU A 292 2.51 11.50 -23.51
C LEU A 292 3.60 12.47 -23.03
N ILE A 293 4.17 12.30 -21.84
CA ILE A 293 5.20 13.22 -21.36
C ILE A 293 6.46 13.16 -22.21
N GLY A 294 6.84 11.99 -22.73
CA GLY A 294 7.92 11.84 -23.70
C GLY A 294 7.66 12.55 -25.03
N ALA A 295 6.44 12.44 -25.55
CA ALA A 295 6.04 13.06 -26.82
C ALA A 295 5.92 14.59 -26.74
N THR A 296 5.52 15.11 -25.60
CA THR A 296 5.28 16.57 -25.40
C THR A 296 6.55 17.36 -25.04
N LYS A 297 7.71 16.71 -24.97
CA LYS A 297 9.04 17.31 -24.74
C LYS A 297 9.05 18.36 -23.62
N GLY A 298 8.34 18.07 -22.51
CA GLY A 298 8.35 18.94 -21.33
C GLY A 298 7.45 20.18 -21.45
N SER A 299 6.49 20.23 -22.37
CA SER A 299 5.51 21.32 -22.37
C SER A 299 4.68 21.31 -21.07
N VAL A 300 4.33 22.51 -20.57
CA VAL A 300 3.50 22.65 -19.35
C VAL A 300 2.17 21.90 -19.50
N ALA A 301 1.53 22.01 -20.67
CA ALA A 301 0.29 21.30 -20.97
C ALA A 301 0.48 19.77 -20.95
N GLY A 302 1.58 19.28 -21.53
CA GLY A 302 1.92 17.86 -21.56
C GLY A 302 2.18 17.30 -20.17
N ALA A 303 2.93 18.01 -19.34
CA ALA A 303 3.21 17.59 -17.99
C ALA A 303 1.97 17.66 -17.07
N THR A 304 1.09 18.63 -17.26
CA THR A 304 -0.22 18.68 -16.58
C THR A 304 -1.09 17.49 -16.97
N ALA A 305 -1.20 17.19 -18.26
CA ALA A 305 -1.93 16.03 -18.75
C ALA A 305 -1.32 14.71 -18.26
N PHE A 306 0.02 14.62 -18.19
CA PHE A 306 0.71 13.49 -17.59
C PHE A 306 0.26 13.26 -16.15
N ILE A 307 0.28 14.28 -15.29
CA ILE A 307 -0.13 14.16 -13.88
C ILE A 307 -1.58 13.68 -13.76
N LEU A 308 -2.49 14.24 -14.56
CA LEU A 308 -3.90 13.83 -14.54
C LEU A 308 -4.07 12.35 -14.92
N ILE A 309 -3.50 11.95 -16.05
CA ILE A 309 -3.63 10.59 -16.59
C ILE A 309 -2.91 9.57 -15.71
N TYR A 310 -1.67 9.89 -15.29
CA TYR A 310 -0.89 9.05 -14.39
C TYR A 310 -1.61 8.81 -13.07
N SER A 311 -2.19 9.86 -12.47
CA SER A 311 -2.89 9.76 -11.18
C SER A 311 -4.10 8.84 -11.26
N VAL A 312 -4.84 8.85 -12.38
CA VAL A 312 -5.94 7.91 -12.62
C VAL A 312 -5.41 6.47 -12.65
N GLY A 313 -4.41 6.20 -13.47
CA GLY A 313 -3.81 4.86 -13.60
C GLY A 313 -3.25 4.35 -12.27
N SER A 314 -2.41 5.16 -11.60
CA SER A 314 -1.78 4.81 -10.32
C SER A 314 -2.80 4.64 -9.19
N GLY A 315 -3.83 5.48 -9.13
CA GLY A 315 -4.91 5.38 -8.15
C GLY A 315 -5.69 4.07 -8.25
N LEU A 316 -6.09 3.68 -9.46
CA LEU A 316 -6.80 2.44 -9.74
C LEU A 316 -5.92 1.19 -9.52
N LEU A 317 -4.63 1.24 -9.88
CA LEU A 317 -3.68 0.15 -9.61
C LEU A 317 -3.50 -0.10 -8.11
N GLY A 318 -3.64 0.94 -7.29
CA GLY A 318 -3.69 0.77 -5.83
C GLY A 318 -4.79 -0.19 -5.42
N VAL A 319 -6.02 0.02 -5.88
CA VAL A 319 -7.18 -0.87 -5.61
C VAL A 319 -6.96 -2.26 -6.19
N THR A 320 -6.42 -2.33 -7.40
CA THR A 320 -6.16 -3.60 -8.10
C THR A 320 -5.28 -4.54 -7.29
N ARG A 321 -4.27 -4.04 -6.57
CA ARG A 321 -3.35 -4.85 -5.76
C ARG A 321 -4.05 -5.68 -4.68
N VAL A 322 -5.19 -5.25 -4.20
CA VAL A 322 -5.95 -5.97 -3.16
C VAL A 322 -7.21 -6.62 -3.72
N ALA A 323 -7.88 -6.00 -4.67
CA ALA A 323 -9.14 -6.49 -5.22
C ALA A 323 -8.96 -7.61 -6.25
N LEU A 324 -7.91 -7.56 -7.07
CA LEU A 324 -7.66 -8.58 -8.09
C LEU A 324 -7.29 -9.96 -7.50
N PRO A 325 -6.40 -10.07 -6.49
CA PRO A 325 -6.18 -11.35 -5.81
C PRO A 325 -7.45 -11.93 -5.17
N LEU A 326 -8.29 -11.08 -4.55
CA LEU A 326 -9.56 -11.53 -3.99
C LEU A 326 -10.48 -12.13 -5.05
N TRP A 327 -10.58 -11.46 -6.20
CA TRP A 327 -11.44 -11.92 -7.30
C TRP A 327 -10.92 -13.19 -7.96
N VAL A 328 -9.60 -13.37 -8.08
CA VAL A 328 -8.99 -14.55 -8.72
C VAL A 328 -9.00 -15.76 -7.80
N PHE A 329 -8.58 -15.60 -6.54
CA PHE A 329 -8.35 -16.73 -5.62
C PHE A 329 -9.52 -16.98 -4.66
N GLY A 330 -10.46 -16.05 -4.56
CA GLY A 330 -11.54 -16.11 -3.58
C GLY A 330 -11.10 -15.78 -2.16
N SER A 331 -12.06 -15.64 -1.25
CA SER A 331 -11.80 -15.20 0.12
C SER A 331 -11.14 -16.25 1.02
N ALA A 332 -11.31 -17.54 0.70
CA ALA A 332 -10.83 -18.65 1.55
C ALA A 332 -9.29 -18.74 1.63
N ILE A 333 -8.60 -18.39 0.55
CA ILE A 333 -7.13 -18.48 0.42
C ILE A 333 -6.49 -17.13 0.08
N TYR A 334 -7.25 -16.05 0.25
CA TYR A 334 -6.83 -14.68 -0.08
C TYR A 334 -5.55 -14.28 0.63
N GLY A 335 -5.47 -14.49 1.95
CA GLY A 335 -4.33 -14.13 2.76
C GLY A 335 -3.05 -14.84 2.32
N SER A 336 -3.14 -16.14 2.02
CA SER A 336 -2.01 -16.93 1.53
C SER A 336 -1.45 -16.40 0.21
N TYR A 337 -2.31 -16.02 -0.74
CA TYR A 337 -1.86 -15.54 -2.05
C TYR A 337 -1.41 -14.09 -2.00
N LEU A 338 -2.08 -13.22 -1.27
CA LEU A 338 -1.63 -11.86 -1.04
C LEU A 338 -0.26 -11.86 -0.33
N GLY A 339 -0.09 -12.73 0.67
CA GLY A 339 1.17 -12.93 1.37
C GLY A 339 2.31 -13.43 0.47
N LYS A 340 2.02 -14.30 -0.52
CA LYS A 340 3.03 -14.75 -1.50
C LYS A 340 3.46 -13.65 -2.47
N ILE A 341 2.56 -12.71 -2.80
CA ILE A 341 2.84 -11.60 -3.71
C ILE A 341 3.62 -10.48 -2.99
N ALA A 342 3.36 -10.28 -1.70
CA ALA A 342 3.91 -9.18 -0.91
C ALA A 342 5.45 -9.05 -0.93
N PRO A 343 6.28 -10.12 -0.88
CA PRO A 343 7.73 -9.99 -0.88
C PRO A 343 8.25 -9.20 -2.08
N VAL A 344 7.84 -9.58 -3.29
CA VAL A 344 8.30 -8.95 -4.53
C VAL A 344 7.82 -7.50 -4.61
N GLN A 345 6.58 -7.25 -4.18
CA GLN A 345 6.01 -5.91 -4.13
C GLN A 345 6.74 -5.02 -3.12
N ASN A 346 6.98 -5.48 -1.90
CA ASN A 346 7.59 -4.67 -0.84
C ASN A 346 9.06 -4.36 -1.13
N VAL A 347 9.81 -5.33 -1.68
CA VAL A 347 11.19 -5.08 -2.15
C VAL A 347 11.19 -4.05 -3.27
N SER A 348 10.28 -4.17 -4.23
CA SER A 348 10.14 -3.19 -5.31
C SER A 348 9.86 -1.78 -4.78
N PHE A 349 8.97 -1.64 -3.79
CA PHE A 349 8.69 -0.36 -3.15
C PHE A 349 9.89 0.21 -2.40
N ALA A 350 10.62 -0.65 -1.68
CA ALA A 350 11.76 -0.24 -0.87
C ALA A 350 12.94 0.28 -1.73
N VAL A 351 13.19 -0.36 -2.88
CA VAL A 351 14.33 0.01 -3.75
C VAL A 351 13.98 1.07 -4.78
N ALA A 352 12.71 1.32 -5.06
CA ALA A 352 12.26 2.20 -6.13
C ALA A 352 12.81 3.64 -6.02
N PRO A 353 12.74 4.32 -4.86
CA PRO A 353 13.25 5.67 -4.75
C PRO A 353 14.76 5.77 -5.01
N LEU A 354 15.54 4.82 -4.47
CA LEU A 354 16.97 4.78 -4.64
C LEU A 354 17.37 4.57 -6.11
N VAL A 355 16.78 3.57 -6.77
CA VAL A 355 17.06 3.28 -8.18
C VAL A 355 16.61 4.43 -9.06
N PHE A 356 15.49 5.06 -8.76
CA PHE A 356 15.00 6.22 -9.49
C PHE A 356 15.98 7.39 -9.39
N SER A 357 16.47 7.72 -8.18
CA SER A 357 17.49 8.74 -7.96
C SER A 357 18.77 8.45 -8.75
N ILE A 358 19.33 7.24 -8.62
CA ILE A 358 20.55 6.85 -9.34
C ILE A 358 20.39 7.01 -10.86
N VAL A 359 19.24 6.59 -11.41
CA VAL A 359 19.01 6.68 -12.86
C VAL A 359 18.86 8.13 -13.29
N THR A 360 18.12 8.96 -12.56
CA THR A 360 17.93 10.36 -12.92
C THR A 360 19.20 11.18 -12.76
N GLU A 361 20.01 10.95 -11.73
CA GLU A 361 21.26 11.64 -11.48
C GLU A 361 22.36 11.27 -12.50
N ARG A 362 22.47 9.95 -12.87
CA ARG A 362 23.54 9.51 -13.75
C ARG A 362 23.20 9.59 -15.24
N PHE A 363 21.95 9.41 -15.62
CA PHE A 363 21.50 9.30 -17.01
C PHE A 363 20.49 10.37 -17.42
N GLY A 364 20.15 11.27 -16.47
CA GLY A 364 19.20 12.36 -16.68
C GLY A 364 17.73 11.93 -16.51
N VAL A 365 16.87 12.93 -16.38
CA VAL A 365 15.43 12.77 -16.14
C VAL A 365 14.73 11.99 -17.25
N SER A 366 15.15 12.18 -18.51
CA SER A 366 14.60 11.43 -19.65
C SER A 366 14.77 9.92 -19.50
N ALA A 367 15.91 9.46 -18.97
CA ALA A 367 16.16 8.04 -18.69
C ALA A 367 15.20 7.51 -17.58
N GLY A 368 14.96 8.31 -16.54
CA GLY A 368 13.98 8.00 -15.50
C GLY A 368 12.55 7.84 -16.05
N ILE A 369 12.15 8.75 -16.94
CA ILE A 369 10.84 8.69 -17.63
C ILE A 369 10.75 7.43 -18.49
N VAL A 370 11.77 7.11 -19.30
CA VAL A 370 11.81 5.91 -20.14
C VAL A 370 11.75 4.66 -19.29
N MET A 371 12.56 4.56 -18.22
CA MET A 371 12.56 3.43 -17.30
C MET A 371 11.15 3.22 -16.70
N ALA A 372 10.52 4.29 -16.21
CA ALA A 372 9.18 4.21 -15.65
C ALA A 372 8.13 3.80 -16.69
N GLY A 373 8.23 4.31 -17.91
CA GLY A 373 7.36 3.96 -19.03
C GLY A 373 7.49 2.48 -19.43
N VAL A 374 8.71 1.96 -19.50
CA VAL A 374 8.97 0.53 -19.78
C VAL A 374 8.38 -0.36 -18.67
N LEU A 375 8.59 -0.01 -17.41
CA LEU A 375 8.03 -0.76 -16.29
C LEU A 375 6.50 -0.70 -16.27
N ALA A 376 5.91 0.46 -16.60
CA ALA A 376 4.47 0.60 -16.75
C ALA A 376 3.92 -0.29 -17.89
N ALA A 377 4.60 -0.34 -19.03
CA ALA A 377 4.24 -1.22 -20.14
C ALA A 377 4.35 -2.71 -19.76
N LEU A 378 5.40 -3.11 -19.05
CA LEU A 378 5.55 -4.48 -18.54
C LEU A 378 4.41 -4.83 -17.58
N ALA A 379 4.00 -3.90 -16.72
CA ALA A 379 2.84 -4.09 -15.84
C ALA A 379 1.55 -4.28 -16.65
N ALA A 380 1.35 -3.51 -17.72
CA ALA A 380 0.18 -3.63 -18.60
C ALA A 380 0.15 -4.98 -19.34
N VAL A 381 1.30 -5.43 -19.86
CA VAL A 381 1.43 -6.76 -20.49
C VAL A 381 1.10 -7.86 -19.46
N ALA A 382 1.66 -7.78 -18.26
CA ALA A 382 1.38 -8.76 -17.22
C ALA A 382 -0.11 -8.80 -16.83
N MET A 383 -0.78 -7.63 -16.73
CA MET A 383 -2.23 -7.56 -16.49
C MET A 383 -3.03 -8.16 -17.65
N ALA A 384 -2.62 -7.91 -18.91
CA ALA A 384 -3.26 -8.53 -20.07
C ALA A 384 -3.12 -10.06 -20.06
N VAL A 385 -1.94 -10.58 -19.70
CA VAL A 385 -1.70 -12.03 -19.56
C VAL A 385 -2.63 -12.64 -18.51
N ILE A 386 -2.80 -11.99 -17.35
CA ILE A 386 -3.77 -12.44 -16.34
C ILE A 386 -5.18 -12.50 -16.96
N GLY A 387 -5.57 -11.46 -17.70
CA GLY A 387 -6.87 -11.41 -18.38
C GLY A 387 -7.08 -12.56 -19.35
N LEU A 388 -6.05 -12.92 -20.14
CA LEU A 388 -6.10 -14.05 -21.08
C LEU A 388 -6.22 -15.39 -20.35
N ILE A 389 -5.45 -15.61 -19.30
CA ILE A 389 -5.52 -16.84 -18.49
C ILE A 389 -6.93 -16.99 -17.89
N VAL A 390 -7.47 -15.94 -17.32
CA VAL A 390 -8.83 -15.94 -16.74
C VAL A 390 -9.89 -16.23 -17.77
N ARG A 391 -9.80 -15.65 -18.98
CA ARG A 391 -10.75 -15.93 -20.07
C ARG A 391 -10.72 -17.39 -20.50
N ARG A 392 -9.54 -17.98 -20.65
CA ARG A 392 -9.40 -19.42 -20.99
C ARG A 392 -10.07 -20.32 -19.96
N HIS A 393 -9.78 -20.11 -18.68
CA HIS A 393 -10.36 -20.94 -17.60
C HIS A 393 -11.88 -20.78 -17.46
N ARG A 394 -12.46 -19.67 -17.91
CA ARG A 394 -13.92 -19.49 -17.97
C ARG A 394 -14.55 -20.14 -19.19
N ALA A 395 -13.83 -20.26 -20.28
CA ALA A 395 -14.32 -20.96 -21.47
C ALA A 395 -14.33 -22.47 -21.28
N ASP A 396 -13.44 -22.99 -20.41
CA ASP A 396 -13.30 -24.42 -20.10
C ASP A 396 -14.18 -24.88 -18.90
N ALA A 397 -14.96 -23.97 -18.31
CA ALA A 397 -15.84 -24.24 -17.15
C ALA A 397 -17.31 -24.19 -17.52
#